data_88aefb7ac9d8bd0610064dc9e451cd58
#
_entry.id   88aefb7ac9d8bd0610064dc9e451cd58
#
_cell.length_a   1.000
_cell.length_b   1.000
_cell.length_c   1.000
_cell.angle_alpha   90.00
_cell.angle_beta   90.00
_cell.angle_gamma   90.00
#
_symmetry.space_group_name_H-M   'P 1'
#
loop_
_entity.id
_entity.type
_entity.pdbx_description
1 polymer ?
#
loop_
_entity_poly.entity_id
_entity_poly.type
_entity_poly.pdbx_seq_one_letter_code
_entity_poly.pdbx_strand_id
1 'polypeptide(L)'
;MDQTIIVRDAVTDSDTAHFFTELHVYHRRDIFPAAEQGEDLAYFLSEPYLAQLKALHGRKTDRLHFLFFERGEREIGFAMPAIYETEDGKCFIMEFCVYPEFRGGTGHACGEALLDWAQARGAQYFELNCGTSQRQRFWGRLGFQPNGRDEWGETLMLRPPEEAAPITVRQFLPGADNWQLLKLENGYLAEIGETPLDEAKQAQLLHAIQDGRITFFAAYRRTRMIGMCSVSRAFSTFDCTDVAIFEDFFVEPAFRRHGAARQLMFAVQEYCKANHLVSLTVTCAPCDESMYRALGFTENLGTTFAHLS
;
A
#
# COMPACT_ATOMS: atom_id res chain seq x y z
N MET A 1 -12.83 -36.74 -2.57
CA MET A 1 -11.45 -36.52 -2.10
C MET A 1 -11.11 -35.11 -2.44
N ASP A 2 -10.91 -34.29 -1.42
CA ASP A 2 -10.47 -32.88 -1.57
C ASP A 2 -9.01 -32.94 -2.05
N GLN A 3 -8.81 -32.69 -3.34
CA GLN A 3 -7.45 -32.72 -3.90
C GLN A 3 -6.81 -31.38 -3.60
N THR A 4 -5.75 -31.38 -2.80
CA THR A 4 -4.94 -30.21 -2.46
C THR A 4 -4.48 -29.47 -3.73
N ILE A 5 -4.55 -28.16 -3.73
CA ILE A 5 -3.99 -27.32 -4.79
C ILE A 5 -2.48 -27.25 -4.60
N ILE A 6 -1.74 -27.54 -5.65
CA ILE A 6 -0.29 -27.43 -5.71
C ILE A 6 0.05 -26.20 -6.53
N VAL A 7 1.01 -25.40 -6.05
CA VAL A 7 1.57 -24.27 -6.78
C VAL A 7 2.93 -24.67 -7.34
N ARG A 8 3.04 -24.72 -8.68
CA ARG A 8 4.23 -25.13 -9.41
C ARG A 8 4.86 -23.92 -10.12
N ASP A 9 6.17 -23.71 -9.93
CA ASP A 9 6.92 -22.70 -10.67
C ASP A 9 7.12 -23.15 -12.14
N ALA A 10 7.04 -22.21 -13.08
CA ALA A 10 7.49 -22.40 -14.46
C ALA A 10 9.03 -22.33 -14.50
N VAL A 11 9.69 -23.47 -14.65
CA VAL A 11 11.14 -23.59 -14.55
C VAL A 11 11.84 -23.78 -15.91
N THR A 12 11.11 -24.22 -16.92
CA THR A 12 11.64 -24.46 -18.26
C THR A 12 11.22 -23.38 -19.25
N ASP A 13 11.95 -23.26 -20.37
CA ASP A 13 11.54 -22.37 -21.45
C ASP A 13 10.17 -22.77 -22.02
N SER A 14 9.86 -24.06 -22.03
CA SER A 14 8.55 -24.59 -22.45
C SER A 14 7.45 -24.14 -21.47
N ASP A 15 7.69 -24.22 -20.16
CA ASP A 15 6.74 -23.71 -19.16
C ASP A 15 6.50 -22.21 -19.33
N THR A 16 7.56 -21.44 -19.54
CA THR A 16 7.48 -20.00 -19.77
C THR A 16 6.66 -19.66 -21.03
N ALA A 17 6.89 -20.39 -22.12
CA ALA A 17 6.13 -20.21 -23.36
C ALA A 17 4.65 -20.57 -23.16
N HIS A 18 4.37 -21.66 -22.44
CA HIS A 18 3.00 -22.05 -22.07
C HIS A 18 2.35 -20.98 -21.20
N PHE A 19 3.03 -20.50 -20.17
CA PHE A 19 2.53 -19.43 -19.30
C PHE A 19 2.09 -18.19 -20.10
N PHE A 20 2.91 -17.73 -21.04
CA PHE A 20 2.58 -16.57 -21.88
C PHE A 20 1.41 -16.83 -22.83
N THR A 21 1.26 -18.07 -23.29
CA THR A 21 0.08 -18.45 -24.07
C THR A 21 -1.20 -18.31 -23.25
N GLU A 22 -1.22 -18.84 -22.02
CA GLU A 22 -2.34 -18.72 -21.10
C GLU A 22 -2.61 -17.29 -20.65
N LEU A 23 -1.55 -16.52 -20.39
CA LEU A 23 -1.63 -15.09 -20.05
C LEU A 23 -2.32 -14.29 -21.18
N HIS A 24 -1.95 -14.53 -22.44
CA HIS A 24 -2.58 -13.88 -23.59
C HIS A 24 -4.06 -14.25 -23.74
N VAL A 25 -4.42 -15.52 -23.49
CA VAL A 25 -5.82 -15.98 -23.51
C VAL A 25 -6.60 -15.26 -22.40
N TYR A 26 -6.02 -15.18 -21.22
CA TYR A 26 -6.63 -14.51 -20.05
C TYR A 26 -6.82 -13.00 -20.29
N HIS A 27 -5.80 -12.30 -20.80
CA HIS A 27 -5.93 -10.87 -21.11
C HIS A 27 -7.07 -10.61 -22.09
N ARG A 28 -7.19 -11.38 -23.17
CA ARG A 28 -8.27 -11.22 -24.16
C ARG A 28 -9.64 -11.54 -23.61
N ARG A 29 -9.75 -12.51 -22.73
CA ARG A 29 -11.04 -13.02 -22.24
C ARG A 29 -11.55 -12.28 -20.99
N ASP A 30 -10.67 -12.05 -20.02
CA ASP A 30 -11.06 -11.66 -18.67
C ASP A 30 -10.66 -10.22 -18.29
N ILE A 31 -9.60 -9.66 -18.91
CA ILE A 31 -9.10 -8.32 -18.59
C ILE A 31 -9.61 -7.29 -19.59
N PHE A 32 -9.48 -7.58 -20.89
CA PHE A 32 -9.89 -6.69 -21.97
C PHE A 32 -11.05 -7.32 -22.76
N PRO A 33 -12.30 -7.21 -22.28
CA PRO A 33 -13.45 -7.73 -23.02
C PRO A 33 -13.59 -7.04 -24.38
N ALA A 34 -14.28 -7.68 -25.32
CA ALA A 34 -14.32 -7.27 -26.74
C ALA A 34 -14.66 -5.79 -27.01
N ALA A 35 -15.38 -5.14 -26.07
CA ALA A 35 -15.72 -3.71 -26.16
C ALA A 35 -14.55 -2.77 -25.77
N GLU A 36 -13.50 -3.26 -25.12
CA GLU A 36 -12.38 -2.50 -24.57
C GLU A 36 -11.04 -2.90 -25.22
N GLN A 37 -11.08 -3.70 -26.31
CA GLN A 37 -9.88 -4.13 -27.03
C GLN A 37 -9.35 -2.95 -27.87
N GLY A 38 -8.26 -2.36 -27.40
CA GLY A 38 -7.60 -1.21 -28.00
C GLY A 38 -6.08 -1.29 -27.87
N GLU A 39 -5.44 -0.13 -27.77
CA GLU A 39 -3.98 0.00 -27.64
C GLU A 39 -3.44 -0.70 -26.41
N ASP A 40 -4.16 -0.71 -25.30
CA ASP A 40 -3.76 -1.37 -24.06
C ASP A 40 -3.64 -2.87 -24.25
N LEU A 41 -4.65 -3.53 -24.82
CA LEU A 41 -4.54 -4.97 -25.11
C LEU A 41 -3.36 -5.27 -26.05
N ALA A 42 -3.15 -4.44 -27.08
CA ALA A 42 -2.03 -4.61 -28.01
C ALA A 42 -0.67 -4.53 -27.28
N TYR A 43 -0.54 -3.62 -26.29
CA TYR A 43 0.65 -3.55 -25.45
C TYR A 43 0.85 -4.81 -24.62
N PHE A 44 -0.16 -5.30 -23.91
CA PHE A 44 -0.08 -6.49 -23.05
C PHE A 44 0.18 -7.80 -23.83
N LEU A 45 -0.09 -7.81 -25.14
CA LEU A 45 0.20 -8.94 -26.04
C LEU A 45 1.52 -8.79 -26.78
N SER A 46 2.26 -7.70 -26.57
CA SER A 46 3.44 -7.36 -27.35
C SER A 46 4.71 -8.07 -26.85
N GLU A 47 5.65 -8.30 -27.77
CA GLU A 47 6.99 -8.83 -27.42
C GLU A 47 7.76 -7.93 -26.44
N PRO A 48 7.71 -6.58 -26.52
CA PRO A 48 8.33 -5.73 -25.52
C PRO A 48 7.79 -5.97 -24.10
N TYR A 49 6.48 -6.14 -23.92
CA TYR A 49 5.90 -6.46 -22.62
C TYR A 49 6.37 -7.81 -22.08
N LEU A 50 6.36 -8.86 -22.93
CA LEU A 50 6.86 -10.18 -22.55
C LEU A 50 8.35 -10.15 -22.20
N ALA A 51 9.16 -9.35 -22.92
CA ALA A 51 10.57 -9.17 -22.61
C ALA A 51 10.78 -8.51 -21.22
N GLN A 52 9.94 -7.53 -20.86
CA GLN A 52 9.96 -6.92 -19.52
C GLN A 52 9.63 -7.96 -18.44
N LEU A 53 8.59 -8.78 -18.62
CA LEU A 53 8.24 -9.83 -17.66
C LEU A 53 9.39 -10.85 -17.51
N LYS A 54 10.03 -11.26 -18.60
CA LYS A 54 11.21 -12.14 -18.55
C LYS A 54 12.37 -11.49 -17.80
N ALA A 55 12.62 -10.20 -18.01
CA ALA A 55 13.66 -9.46 -17.30
C ALA A 55 13.40 -9.40 -15.79
N LEU A 56 12.14 -9.15 -15.38
CA LEU A 56 11.73 -9.18 -13.98
C LEU A 56 11.85 -10.59 -13.37
N HIS A 57 11.47 -11.62 -14.12
CA HIS A 57 11.61 -13.01 -13.71
C HIS A 57 13.07 -13.44 -13.55
N GLY A 58 13.97 -12.90 -14.37
CA GLY A 58 15.41 -13.19 -14.32
C GLY A 58 16.19 -12.49 -13.18
N ARG A 59 15.55 -11.63 -12.40
CA ARG A 59 16.19 -10.95 -11.26
C ARG A 59 16.57 -11.93 -10.16
N LYS A 60 17.62 -11.61 -9.41
CA LYS A 60 18.05 -12.39 -8.22
C LYS A 60 17.26 -12.04 -6.97
N THR A 61 16.88 -10.77 -6.86
CA THR A 61 16.04 -10.17 -5.79
C THR A 61 14.88 -9.45 -6.43
N ASP A 62 13.82 -9.22 -5.71
CA ASP A 62 12.60 -8.55 -6.22
C ASP A 62 12.08 -9.22 -7.50
N ARG A 63 11.94 -10.53 -7.39
CA ARG A 63 11.71 -11.40 -8.54
C ARG A 63 10.24 -11.58 -8.84
N LEU A 64 9.89 -11.54 -10.14
CA LEU A 64 8.60 -11.97 -10.67
C LEU A 64 8.59 -13.50 -10.85
N HIS A 65 7.48 -14.14 -10.50
CA HIS A 65 7.30 -15.58 -10.63
C HIS A 65 6.16 -15.90 -11.60
N PHE A 66 6.33 -16.95 -12.39
CA PHE A 66 5.30 -17.54 -13.24
C PHE A 66 4.87 -18.85 -12.61
N LEU A 67 3.64 -18.94 -12.15
CA LEU A 67 3.13 -20.03 -11.34
C LEU A 67 1.93 -20.68 -12.00
N PHE A 68 1.83 -21.99 -11.91
CA PHE A 68 0.63 -22.77 -12.27
C PHE A 68 -0.03 -23.33 -11.02
N PHE A 69 -1.35 -23.35 -11.02
CA PHE A 69 -2.15 -24.10 -10.04
C PHE A 69 -2.50 -25.46 -10.60
N GLU A 70 -2.19 -26.49 -9.85
CA GLU A 70 -2.45 -27.88 -10.23
C GLU A 70 -3.35 -28.57 -9.20
N ARG A 71 -4.30 -29.38 -9.69
CA ARG A 71 -5.14 -30.25 -8.88
C ARG A 71 -5.11 -31.67 -9.44
N GLY A 72 -4.36 -32.54 -8.76
CA GLY A 72 -3.95 -33.82 -9.32
C GLY A 72 -3.02 -33.63 -10.52
N GLU A 73 -3.37 -34.23 -11.66
CA GLU A 73 -2.62 -34.10 -12.91
C GLU A 73 -3.13 -32.96 -13.82
N ARG A 74 -4.06 -32.13 -13.33
CA ARG A 74 -4.68 -31.07 -14.13
C ARG A 74 -4.19 -29.70 -13.71
N GLU A 75 -3.71 -28.94 -14.68
CA GLU A 75 -3.54 -27.51 -14.54
C GLU A 75 -4.92 -26.82 -14.53
N ILE A 76 -5.17 -25.97 -13.54
CA ILE A 76 -6.48 -25.36 -13.29
C ILE A 76 -6.43 -23.84 -13.29
N GLY A 77 -5.25 -23.25 -13.47
CA GLY A 77 -5.06 -21.81 -13.49
C GLY A 77 -3.60 -21.40 -13.28
N PHE A 78 -3.36 -20.11 -13.17
CA PHE A 78 -2.02 -19.57 -12.98
C PHE A 78 -2.03 -18.29 -12.15
N ALA A 79 -0.85 -17.88 -11.69
CA ALA A 79 -0.62 -16.59 -11.05
C ALA A 79 0.74 -15.99 -11.43
N MET A 80 0.84 -14.67 -11.32
CA MET A 80 2.05 -13.91 -11.57
C MET A 80 2.34 -12.95 -10.42
N PRO A 81 2.90 -13.45 -9.30
CA PRO A 81 3.31 -12.61 -8.18
C PRO A 81 4.76 -12.13 -8.34
N ALA A 82 5.04 -10.93 -7.83
CA ALA A 82 6.40 -10.44 -7.61
C ALA A 82 6.67 -10.34 -6.10
N ILE A 83 7.78 -10.90 -5.62
CA ILE A 83 8.19 -10.78 -4.21
C ILE A 83 9.34 -9.77 -4.13
N TYR A 84 9.12 -8.69 -3.39
CA TYR A 84 10.06 -7.59 -3.20
C TYR A 84 10.74 -7.73 -1.83
N GLU A 85 11.90 -8.38 -1.83
CA GLU A 85 12.72 -8.57 -0.62
C GLU A 85 13.23 -7.23 -0.08
N THR A 86 13.49 -6.27 -0.98
CA THR A 86 13.94 -4.92 -0.64
C THR A 86 12.83 -4.03 -0.07
N GLU A 87 11.56 -4.44 -0.18
CA GLU A 87 10.40 -3.74 0.35
C GLU A 87 9.72 -4.53 1.49
N ASP A 88 10.51 -5.04 2.43
CA ASP A 88 10.04 -5.77 3.63
C ASP A 88 9.22 -7.03 3.30
N GLY A 89 9.52 -7.69 2.19
CA GLY A 89 8.81 -8.90 1.77
C GLY A 89 7.41 -8.62 1.21
N LYS A 90 7.21 -7.49 0.56
CA LYS A 90 5.96 -7.22 -0.17
C LYS A 90 5.81 -8.24 -1.32
N CYS A 91 4.68 -8.91 -1.38
CA CYS A 91 4.28 -9.71 -2.53
C CYS A 91 3.18 -8.96 -3.31
N PHE A 92 3.49 -8.52 -4.53
CA PHE A 92 2.51 -7.90 -5.40
C PHE A 92 1.97 -8.94 -6.38
N ILE A 93 0.66 -9.21 -6.33
CA ILE A 93 -0.02 -10.16 -7.22
C ILE A 93 -0.46 -9.41 -8.47
N MET A 94 0.32 -9.52 -9.54
CA MET A 94 0.03 -8.84 -10.81
C MET A 94 -1.13 -9.51 -11.52
N GLU A 95 -1.11 -10.86 -11.61
CA GLU A 95 -2.15 -11.64 -12.28
C GLU A 95 -2.54 -12.85 -11.44
N PHE A 96 -3.83 -13.20 -11.52
CA PHE A 96 -4.40 -14.37 -10.88
C PHE A 96 -5.59 -14.90 -11.71
N CYS A 97 -5.47 -16.08 -12.22
CA CYS A 97 -6.47 -16.71 -13.07
C CYS A 97 -6.78 -18.14 -12.61
N VAL A 98 -8.06 -18.44 -12.46
CA VAL A 98 -8.58 -19.82 -12.45
C VAL A 98 -9.32 -20.02 -13.76
N TYR A 99 -8.99 -21.09 -14.49
CA TYR A 99 -9.62 -21.38 -15.78
C TYR A 99 -11.13 -21.53 -15.67
N PRO A 100 -11.89 -21.08 -16.66
CA PRO A 100 -13.36 -21.01 -16.59
C PRO A 100 -14.04 -22.28 -16.11
N GLU A 101 -13.59 -23.44 -16.60
CA GLU A 101 -14.13 -24.75 -16.29
C GLU A 101 -13.90 -25.19 -14.84
N PHE A 102 -12.97 -24.53 -14.12
CA PHE A 102 -12.67 -24.81 -12.71
C PHE A 102 -13.17 -23.70 -11.75
N ARG A 103 -13.85 -22.65 -12.28
CA ARG A 103 -14.46 -21.60 -11.47
C ARG A 103 -15.64 -22.16 -10.67
N GLY A 104 -16.06 -21.44 -9.62
CA GLY A 104 -17.20 -21.87 -8.79
C GLY A 104 -16.82 -22.62 -7.52
N GLY A 105 -15.76 -22.15 -6.83
CA GLY A 105 -15.31 -22.69 -5.53
C GLY A 105 -13.80 -22.88 -5.42
N THR A 106 -13.13 -23.18 -6.53
CA THR A 106 -11.69 -23.44 -6.58
C THR A 106 -10.83 -22.18 -6.37
N GLY A 107 -11.36 -21.00 -6.76
CA GLY A 107 -10.59 -19.74 -6.69
C GLY A 107 -10.07 -19.43 -5.30
N HIS A 108 -10.86 -19.66 -4.25
CA HIS A 108 -10.43 -19.41 -2.87
C HIS A 108 -9.25 -20.31 -2.48
N ALA A 109 -9.34 -21.61 -2.76
CA ALA A 109 -8.27 -22.55 -2.48
C ALA A 109 -6.98 -22.24 -3.29
N CYS A 110 -7.10 -21.79 -4.55
CA CYS A 110 -5.95 -21.31 -5.33
C CYS A 110 -5.35 -20.04 -4.71
N GLY A 111 -6.18 -19.13 -4.23
CA GLY A 111 -5.73 -17.93 -3.53
C GLY A 111 -4.96 -18.25 -2.24
N GLU A 112 -5.50 -19.13 -1.38
CA GLU A 112 -4.81 -19.61 -0.18
C GLU A 112 -3.47 -20.28 -0.52
N ALA A 113 -3.47 -21.20 -1.49
CA ALA A 113 -2.24 -21.87 -1.92
C ALA A 113 -1.18 -20.90 -2.44
N LEU A 114 -1.58 -19.83 -3.16
CA LEU A 114 -0.66 -18.77 -3.60
C LEU A 114 -0.07 -18.01 -2.42
N LEU A 115 -0.90 -17.65 -1.44
CA LEU A 115 -0.45 -16.92 -0.25
C LEU A 115 0.54 -17.76 0.56
N ASP A 116 0.23 -19.05 0.80
CA ASP A 116 1.11 -19.98 1.49
C ASP A 116 2.45 -20.17 0.75
N TRP A 117 2.37 -20.32 -0.59
CA TRP A 117 3.56 -20.45 -1.44
C TRP A 117 4.48 -19.23 -1.33
N ALA A 118 3.90 -18.02 -1.33
CA ALA A 118 4.67 -16.78 -1.24
C ALA A 118 5.20 -16.55 0.18
N GLN A 119 4.43 -16.85 1.23
CA GLN A 119 4.88 -16.77 2.64
C GLN A 119 6.06 -17.69 2.90
N ALA A 120 6.04 -18.92 2.37
CA ALA A 120 7.17 -19.85 2.44
C ALA A 120 8.45 -19.30 1.77
N ARG A 121 8.33 -18.27 0.92
CA ARG A 121 9.43 -17.57 0.24
C ARG A 121 9.71 -16.17 0.78
N GLY A 122 9.21 -15.87 1.99
CA GLY A 122 9.51 -14.65 2.71
C GLY A 122 8.52 -13.50 2.50
N ALA A 123 7.42 -13.71 1.75
CA ALA A 123 6.38 -12.69 1.65
C ALA A 123 5.76 -12.40 3.02
N GLN A 124 5.65 -11.09 3.35
CA GLN A 124 5.08 -10.61 4.62
C GLN A 124 3.77 -9.84 4.38
N TYR A 125 3.69 -9.10 3.29
CA TYR A 125 2.55 -8.29 2.87
C TYR A 125 2.11 -8.72 1.49
N PHE A 126 0.81 -8.66 1.24
CA PHE A 126 0.28 -8.95 -0.10
C PHE A 126 -0.49 -7.75 -0.60
N GLU A 127 -0.15 -7.30 -1.79
CA GLU A 127 -0.81 -6.17 -2.47
C GLU A 127 -1.26 -6.58 -3.88
N LEU A 128 -2.33 -5.99 -4.35
CA LEU A 128 -2.83 -6.13 -5.71
C LEU A 128 -3.74 -4.95 -6.09
N ASN A 129 -3.91 -4.71 -7.38
CA ASN A 129 -4.89 -3.78 -7.91
C ASN A 129 -6.21 -4.51 -8.18
N CYS A 130 -7.34 -3.86 -7.92
CA CYS A 130 -8.63 -4.49 -8.04
C CYS A 130 -9.74 -3.50 -8.42
N GLY A 131 -10.05 -3.38 -9.72
CA GLY A 131 -10.99 -2.41 -10.24
C GLY A 131 -12.46 -2.71 -9.98
N THR A 132 -12.86 -3.98 -9.77
CA THR A 132 -14.27 -4.32 -9.66
C THR A 132 -14.69 -4.76 -8.26
N SER A 133 -15.90 -4.37 -7.83
CA SER A 133 -16.45 -4.77 -6.53
C SER A 133 -16.57 -6.28 -6.35
N GLN A 134 -16.73 -7.05 -7.44
CA GLN A 134 -16.78 -8.50 -7.39
C GLN A 134 -15.40 -9.09 -7.04
N ARG A 135 -14.33 -8.60 -7.69
CA ARG A 135 -12.95 -9.01 -7.41
C ARG A 135 -12.55 -8.57 -6.00
N GLN A 136 -12.92 -7.34 -5.59
CA GLN A 136 -12.67 -6.86 -4.21
C GLN A 136 -13.31 -7.76 -3.15
N ARG A 137 -14.55 -8.23 -3.36
CA ARG A 137 -15.20 -9.20 -2.47
C ARG A 137 -14.50 -10.56 -2.46
N PHE A 138 -13.95 -10.98 -3.59
CA PHE A 138 -13.17 -12.22 -3.65
C PHE A 138 -11.91 -12.12 -2.79
N TRP A 139 -11.10 -11.09 -3.00
CA TRP A 139 -9.86 -10.86 -2.25
C TRP A 139 -10.13 -10.51 -0.79
N GLY A 140 -11.23 -9.84 -0.48
CA GLY A 140 -11.66 -9.57 0.89
C GLY A 140 -11.87 -10.83 1.72
N ARG A 141 -12.36 -11.93 1.11
CA ARG A 141 -12.47 -13.23 1.78
C ARG A 141 -11.13 -13.90 2.06
N LEU A 142 -10.09 -13.50 1.34
CA LEU A 142 -8.69 -13.90 1.56
C LEU A 142 -7.94 -12.93 2.49
N GLY A 143 -8.64 -12.03 3.20
CA GLY A 143 -8.07 -11.13 4.19
C GLY A 143 -7.51 -9.82 3.64
N PHE A 144 -7.71 -9.52 2.36
CA PHE A 144 -7.32 -8.24 1.80
C PHE A 144 -8.32 -7.14 2.15
N GLN A 145 -7.81 -5.93 2.36
CA GLN A 145 -8.60 -4.73 2.66
C GLN A 145 -8.23 -3.63 1.66
N PRO A 146 -9.17 -2.74 1.29
CA PRO A 146 -8.85 -1.55 0.51
C PRO A 146 -7.77 -0.72 1.21
N ASN A 147 -6.76 -0.29 0.47
CA ASN A 147 -5.59 0.44 0.98
C ASN A 147 -5.17 1.60 0.09
N GLY A 148 -6.13 2.40 -0.35
CA GLY A 148 -5.90 3.52 -1.25
C GLY A 148 -6.16 3.19 -2.71
N ARG A 149 -5.55 3.98 -3.59
CA ARG A 149 -5.63 3.84 -5.04
C ARG A 149 -4.22 3.91 -5.64
N ASP A 150 -4.05 3.30 -6.80
CA ASP A 150 -2.84 3.46 -7.60
C ASP A 150 -2.87 4.74 -8.47
N GLU A 151 -1.84 4.94 -9.26
CA GLU A 151 -1.68 6.09 -10.17
C GLU A 151 -2.74 6.14 -11.30
N TRP A 152 -3.40 5.01 -11.58
CA TRP A 152 -4.50 4.92 -12.57
C TRP A 152 -5.89 5.03 -11.92
N GLY A 153 -5.94 5.24 -10.59
CA GLY A 153 -7.18 5.34 -9.82
C GLY A 153 -7.83 4.01 -9.47
N GLU A 154 -7.17 2.87 -9.74
CA GLU A 154 -7.63 1.55 -9.35
C GLU A 154 -7.46 1.33 -7.84
N THR A 155 -8.39 0.58 -7.24
CA THR A 155 -8.31 0.28 -5.81
C THR A 155 -7.13 -0.64 -5.53
N LEU A 156 -6.18 -0.17 -4.74
CA LEU A 156 -5.18 -1.02 -4.11
C LEU A 156 -5.83 -1.80 -2.97
N MET A 157 -5.55 -3.09 -2.91
CA MET A 157 -5.93 -3.94 -1.78
C MET A 157 -4.67 -4.49 -1.12
N LEU A 158 -4.66 -4.52 0.20
CA LEU A 158 -3.54 -5.01 1.00
C LEU A 158 -4.02 -6.03 2.03
N ARG A 159 -3.30 -7.14 2.13
CA ARG A 159 -3.39 -8.08 3.25
C ARG A 159 -2.13 -7.90 4.11
N PRO A 160 -2.27 -7.40 5.36
CA PRO A 160 -1.15 -7.26 6.28
C PRO A 160 -0.68 -8.63 6.81
N PRO A 161 0.52 -8.72 7.42
CA PRO A 161 0.97 -9.95 8.08
C PRO A 161 0.00 -10.41 9.15
N GLU A 162 -0.17 -11.72 9.31
CA GLU A 162 -1.00 -12.32 10.37
C GLU A 162 -0.40 -12.06 11.76
N GLU A 163 0.93 -12.17 11.89
CA GLU A 163 1.60 -11.81 13.12
C GLU A 163 1.75 -10.29 13.23
N ALA A 164 1.10 -9.73 14.24
CA ALA A 164 1.20 -8.31 14.56
C ALA A 164 2.55 -7.98 15.17
N ALA A 165 3.56 -7.68 14.34
CA ALA A 165 4.78 -7.06 14.83
C ALA A 165 4.42 -5.76 15.61
N PRO A 166 5.13 -5.44 16.71
CA PRO A 166 4.88 -4.22 17.46
C PRO A 166 5.06 -3.00 16.56
N ILE A 167 4.19 -2.01 16.78
CA ILE A 167 4.33 -0.73 16.13
C ILE A 167 5.40 0.06 16.86
N THR A 168 6.34 0.64 16.14
CA THR A 168 7.33 1.57 16.67
C THR A 168 7.14 2.93 16.02
N VAL A 169 7.31 4.02 16.79
CA VAL A 169 7.22 5.39 16.26
C VAL A 169 8.54 6.09 16.47
N ARG A 170 9.01 6.77 15.45
CA ARG A 170 10.22 7.60 15.52
C ARG A 170 10.05 8.88 14.70
N GLN A 171 10.83 9.88 15.04
CA GLN A 171 10.98 11.04 14.17
C GLN A 171 11.58 10.60 12.83
N PHE A 172 10.96 11.04 11.75
CA PHE A 172 11.46 10.78 10.41
C PHE A 172 12.62 11.75 10.08
N LEU A 173 13.65 11.18 9.49
CA LEU A 173 14.78 11.95 8.92
C LEU A 173 14.92 11.55 7.45
N PRO A 174 15.08 12.52 6.54
CA PRO A 174 15.26 12.23 5.12
C PRO A 174 16.42 11.27 4.86
N GLY A 175 16.19 10.27 4.01
CA GLY A 175 17.15 9.20 3.70
C GLY A 175 16.57 8.15 2.78
N ALA A 176 16.98 6.89 2.97
CA ALA A 176 16.55 5.77 2.13
C ALA A 176 15.03 5.53 2.14
N ASP A 177 14.35 5.90 3.24
CA ASP A 177 12.91 5.69 3.42
C ASP A 177 12.04 6.83 2.88
N ASN A 178 12.63 7.82 2.18
CA ASN A 178 11.88 8.99 1.65
C ASN A 178 10.65 8.57 0.84
N TRP A 179 10.77 7.55 0.02
CA TRP A 179 9.69 7.05 -0.80
C TRP A 179 8.48 6.56 0.02
N GLN A 180 8.72 5.99 1.22
CA GLN A 180 7.65 5.55 2.11
C GLN A 180 6.88 6.73 2.69
N LEU A 181 7.57 7.78 3.15
CA LEU A 181 6.93 8.99 3.63
C LEU A 181 6.11 9.65 2.52
N LEU A 182 6.70 9.82 1.34
CA LEU A 182 6.02 10.45 0.19
C LEU A 182 4.81 9.63 -0.29
N LYS A 183 4.86 8.30 -0.20
CA LYS A 183 3.71 7.43 -0.45
C LYS A 183 2.57 7.70 0.55
N LEU A 184 2.88 7.81 1.84
CA LEU A 184 1.87 8.10 2.86
C LEU A 184 1.30 9.51 2.72
N GLU A 185 2.15 10.49 2.42
CA GLU A 185 1.73 11.88 2.17
C GLU A 185 0.77 11.97 0.98
N ASN A 186 1.11 11.32 -0.14
CA ASN A 186 0.22 11.24 -1.29
C ASN A 186 -1.07 10.46 -0.98
N GLY A 187 -1.01 9.46 -0.11
CA GLY A 187 -2.19 8.74 0.38
C GLY A 187 -3.11 9.64 1.21
N TYR A 188 -2.54 10.48 2.07
CA TYR A 188 -3.26 11.50 2.82
C TYR A 188 -3.92 12.53 1.90
N LEU A 189 -3.16 13.11 0.97
CA LEU A 189 -3.67 14.08 0.00
C LEU A 189 -4.82 13.50 -0.83
N ALA A 190 -4.70 12.27 -1.29
CA ALA A 190 -5.77 11.59 -2.03
C ALA A 190 -7.04 11.38 -1.16
N GLU A 191 -6.89 11.11 0.15
CA GLU A 191 -8.03 10.92 1.07
C GLU A 191 -8.81 12.23 1.28
N ILE A 192 -8.11 13.37 1.32
CA ILE A 192 -8.74 14.69 1.44
C ILE A 192 -9.14 15.32 0.12
N GLY A 193 -8.92 14.63 -1.02
CA GLY A 193 -9.31 15.08 -2.36
C GLY A 193 -8.33 16.06 -3.02
N GLU A 194 -7.11 16.12 -2.50
CA GLU A 194 -6.04 16.95 -3.06
C GLU A 194 -5.18 16.19 -4.07
N THR A 195 -4.44 16.94 -4.90
CA THR A 195 -3.54 16.36 -5.90
C THR A 195 -2.25 15.86 -5.25
N PRO A 196 -1.68 14.72 -5.71
CA PRO A 196 -0.39 14.25 -5.25
C PRO A 196 0.72 15.29 -5.43
N LEU A 197 1.75 15.20 -4.60
CA LEU A 197 2.93 16.06 -4.70
C LEU A 197 3.70 15.76 -6.00
N ASP A 198 3.94 16.78 -6.81
CA ASP A 198 4.90 16.70 -7.90
C ASP A 198 6.35 16.62 -7.36
N GLU A 199 7.31 16.32 -8.24
CA GLU A 199 8.72 16.16 -7.87
C GLU A 199 9.29 17.40 -7.17
N ALA A 200 8.89 18.61 -7.59
CA ALA A 200 9.36 19.85 -7.00
C ALA A 200 8.86 20.03 -5.57
N LYS A 201 7.56 19.76 -5.32
CA LYS A 201 6.96 19.79 -3.98
C LYS A 201 7.53 18.69 -3.07
N GLN A 202 7.77 17.48 -3.59
CA GLN A 202 8.42 16.40 -2.85
C GLN A 202 9.81 16.81 -2.38
N ALA A 203 10.62 17.40 -3.27
CA ALA A 203 11.95 17.91 -2.92
C ALA A 203 11.88 19.04 -1.88
N GLN A 204 10.91 19.96 -2.00
CA GLN A 204 10.71 21.04 -1.04
C GLN A 204 10.29 20.53 0.34
N LEU A 205 9.42 19.52 0.40
CA LEU A 205 8.99 18.87 1.64
C LEU A 205 10.19 18.24 2.36
N LEU A 206 10.96 17.41 1.66
CA LEU A 206 12.15 16.76 2.23
C LEU A 206 13.18 17.76 2.71
N HIS A 207 13.37 18.87 1.99
CA HIS A 207 14.26 19.95 2.41
C HIS A 207 13.73 20.68 3.66
N ALA A 208 12.41 20.93 3.74
CA ALA A 208 11.79 21.54 4.91
C ALA A 208 11.94 20.66 6.17
N ILE A 209 11.86 19.34 6.02
CA ILE A 209 12.12 18.39 7.12
C ILE A 209 13.58 18.44 7.53
N GLN A 210 14.50 18.44 6.57
CA GLN A 210 15.94 18.49 6.82
C GLN A 210 16.35 19.79 7.54
N ASP A 211 15.74 20.91 7.19
CA ASP A 211 15.96 22.22 7.82
C ASP A 211 15.27 22.39 9.18
N GLY A 212 14.49 21.39 9.60
CA GLY A 212 13.74 21.44 10.87
C GLY A 212 12.56 22.42 10.87
N ARG A 213 12.08 22.86 9.69
CA ARG A 213 10.91 23.74 9.57
C ARG A 213 9.60 22.98 9.89
N ILE A 214 9.60 21.69 9.64
CA ILE A 214 8.55 20.77 9.99
C ILE A 214 9.16 19.44 10.48
N THR A 215 8.53 18.82 11.45
CA THR A 215 8.97 17.55 12.04
C THR A 215 7.94 16.47 11.74
N PHE A 216 8.34 15.41 11.05
CA PHE A 216 7.48 14.25 10.84
C PHE A 216 7.78 13.15 11.86
N PHE A 217 6.72 12.48 12.28
CA PHE A 217 6.77 11.23 13.04
C PHE A 217 6.18 10.13 12.19
N ALA A 218 6.87 9.00 12.12
CA ALA A 218 6.46 7.86 11.32
C ALA A 218 6.28 6.63 12.20
N ALA A 219 5.17 5.95 12.01
CA ALA A 219 4.84 4.67 12.63
C ALA A 219 5.26 3.54 11.71
N TYR A 220 5.97 2.55 12.26
CA TYR A 220 6.49 1.41 11.51
C TYR A 220 5.98 0.10 12.09
N ARG A 221 5.72 -0.86 11.21
CA ARG A 221 5.73 -2.29 11.51
C ARG A 221 6.93 -2.90 10.80
N ARG A 222 7.91 -3.39 11.56
CA ARG A 222 9.24 -3.77 11.04
C ARG A 222 9.85 -2.58 10.29
N THR A 223 10.13 -2.73 8.99
CA THR A 223 10.69 -1.66 8.14
C THR A 223 9.63 -0.90 7.34
N ARG A 224 8.38 -1.40 7.26
CA ARG A 224 7.29 -0.72 6.56
C ARG A 224 6.75 0.44 7.38
N MET A 225 6.73 1.62 6.79
CA MET A 225 6.04 2.79 7.31
C MET A 225 4.53 2.65 7.06
N ILE A 226 3.73 2.64 8.13
CA ILE A 226 2.27 2.38 8.08
C ILE A 226 1.43 3.59 8.46
N GLY A 227 2.05 4.68 8.89
CA GLY A 227 1.37 5.92 9.24
C GLY A 227 2.36 7.02 9.59
N MET A 228 1.88 8.23 9.55
CA MET A 228 2.67 9.43 9.81
C MET A 228 1.82 10.54 10.41
N CYS A 229 2.48 11.52 10.99
CA CYS A 229 1.94 12.84 11.28
C CYS A 229 3.06 13.86 11.29
N SER A 230 2.69 15.13 11.14
CA SER A 230 3.66 16.22 11.20
C SER A 230 3.36 17.24 12.29
N VAL A 231 4.40 17.98 12.68
CA VAL A 231 4.34 19.07 13.65
C VAL A 231 5.16 20.22 13.13
N SER A 232 4.55 21.38 12.98
CA SER A 232 5.23 22.66 12.78
C SER A 232 5.26 23.47 14.06
N ARG A 233 6.24 24.41 14.17
CA ARG A 233 6.36 25.31 15.32
C ARG A 233 5.89 26.69 14.94
N ALA A 234 5.22 27.35 15.87
CA ALA A 234 4.86 28.75 15.78
C ALA A 234 5.14 29.45 17.11
N PHE A 235 5.36 30.77 17.09
CA PHE A 235 5.49 31.56 18.27
C PHE A 235 4.14 32.16 18.67
N SER A 236 3.67 31.86 19.88
CA SER A 236 2.46 32.44 20.45
C SER A 236 2.81 33.77 21.12
N THR A 237 2.25 34.86 20.65
CA THR A 237 2.39 36.17 21.33
C THR A 237 1.54 36.24 22.59
N PHE A 238 0.57 35.35 22.74
CA PHE A 238 -0.28 35.26 23.93
C PHE A 238 0.49 34.64 25.09
N ASP A 239 1.20 33.56 24.85
CA ASP A 239 2.00 32.85 25.84
C ASP A 239 3.47 33.33 25.86
N CYS A 240 3.88 34.13 24.87
CA CYS A 240 5.25 34.56 24.64
C CYS A 240 6.26 33.39 24.57
N THR A 241 5.84 32.29 23.94
CA THR A 241 6.65 31.08 23.82
C THR A 241 6.26 30.28 22.57
N ASP A 242 7.02 29.21 22.28
CA ASP A 242 6.76 28.33 21.15
C ASP A 242 5.54 27.41 21.42
N VAL A 243 4.76 27.23 20.39
CA VAL A 243 3.61 26.31 20.31
C VAL A 243 3.77 25.37 19.14
N ALA A 244 3.00 24.29 19.15
CA ALA A 244 2.99 23.29 18.08
C ALA A 244 1.66 23.30 17.31
N ILE A 245 1.74 23.10 16.02
CA ILE A 245 0.60 22.83 15.12
C ILE A 245 0.75 21.41 14.59
N PHE A 246 -0.28 20.60 14.82
CA PHE A 246 -0.35 19.22 14.36
C PHE A 246 -1.01 19.17 12.98
N GLU A 247 -0.38 18.51 12.02
CA GLU A 247 -0.79 18.48 10.62
C GLU A 247 -0.56 17.08 10.01
N ASP A 248 -1.06 16.85 8.79
CA ASP A 248 -0.76 15.71 7.90
C ASP A 248 -0.86 14.34 8.61
N PHE A 249 -1.97 14.10 9.29
CA PHE A 249 -2.16 12.88 10.05
C PHE A 249 -2.79 11.77 9.19
N PHE A 250 -2.02 10.71 8.94
CA PHE A 250 -2.46 9.60 8.11
C PHE A 250 -1.98 8.24 8.64
N VAL A 251 -2.86 7.24 8.57
CA VAL A 251 -2.53 5.83 8.77
C VAL A 251 -3.09 5.04 7.60
N GLU A 252 -2.26 4.22 6.95
CA GLU A 252 -2.72 3.36 5.85
C GLU A 252 -3.99 2.60 6.27
N PRO A 253 -5.05 2.59 5.44
CA PRO A 253 -6.35 2.02 5.80
C PRO A 253 -6.29 0.60 6.37
N ALA A 254 -5.46 -0.28 5.78
CA ALA A 254 -5.30 -1.66 6.24
C ALA A 254 -4.64 -1.79 7.63
N PHE A 255 -4.02 -0.72 8.16
CA PHE A 255 -3.37 -0.70 9.48
C PHE A 255 -4.12 0.15 10.52
N ARG A 256 -5.28 0.69 10.16
CA ARG A 256 -6.13 1.45 11.09
C ARG A 256 -6.67 0.53 12.20
N ARG A 257 -7.01 1.12 13.35
CA ARG A 257 -7.54 0.43 14.54
C ARG A 257 -6.55 -0.52 15.24
N HIS A 258 -5.29 -0.54 14.84
CA HIS A 258 -4.22 -1.34 15.47
C HIS A 258 -3.32 -0.52 16.41
N GLY A 259 -3.73 0.70 16.76
CA GLY A 259 -3.03 1.53 17.75
C GLY A 259 -2.00 2.50 17.18
N ALA A 260 -1.71 2.52 15.87
CA ALA A 260 -0.73 3.42 15.25
C ALA A 260 -1.01 4.90 15.56
N ALA A 261 -2.26 5.33 15.43
CA ALA A 261 -2.69 6.70 15.73
C ALA A 261 -2.34 7.15 17.16
N ARG A 262 -2.61 6.29 18.15
CA ARG A 262 -2.29 6.59 19.56
C ARG A 262 -0.80 6.67 19.81
N GLN A 263 -0.01 5.82 19.17
CA GLN A 263 1.45 5.82 19.33
C GLN A 263 2.08 7.03 18.64
N LEU A 264 1.59 7.45 17.47
CA LEU A 264 1.99 8.70 16.83
C LEU A 264 1.69 9.89 17.76
N MET A 265 0.46 9.97 18.27
CA MET A 265 0.08 11.05 19.17
C MET A 265 0.93 11.08 20.46
N PHE A 266 1.22 9.91 21.03
CA PHE A 266 2.11 9.81 22.18
C PHE A 266 3.51 10.34 21.88
N ALA A 267 4.09 9.97 20.73
CA ALA A 267 5.41 10.46 20.31
C ALA A 267 5.42 11.98 20.12
N VAL A 268 4.37 12.55 19.55
CA VAL A 268 4.21 14.01 19.40
C VAL A 268 4.10 14.70 20.78
N GLN A 269 3.33 14.14 21.70
CA GLN A 269 3.20 14.71 23.05
C GLN A 269 4.55 14.71 23.81
N GLU A 270 5.32 13.62 23.71
CA GLU A 270 6.66 13.55 24.29
C GLU A 270 7.63 14.56 23.63
N TYR A 271 7.53 14.73 22.31
CA TYR A 271 8.29 15.75 21.59
C TYR A 271 7.93 17.18 22.07
N CYS A 272 6.64 17.49 22.22
CA CYS A 272 6.21 18.79 22.72
C CYS A 272 6.75 19.06 24.13
N LYS A 273 6.67 18.08 25.03
CA LYS A 273 7.23 18.18 26.40
C LYS A 273 8.75 18.42 26.35
N ALA A 274 9.48 17.63 25.59
CA ALA A 274 10.94 17.71 25.48
C ALA A 274 11.42 19.06 24.90
N ASN A 275 10.60 19.71 24.07
CA ASN A 275 10.88 20.99 23.43
C ASN A 275 10.19 22.17 24.09
N HIS A 276 9.55 21.98 25.26
CA HIS A 276 8.85 23.01 26.02
C HIS A 276 7.75 23.74 25.23
N LEU A 277 7.08 23.03 24.30
CA LEU A 277 5.95 23.58 23.54
C LEU A 277 4.70 23.56 24.44
N VAL A 278 4.14 24.72 24.72
CA VAL A 278 3.07 24.86 25.73
C VAL A 278 1.69 24.44 25.26
N SER A 279 1.47 24.39 23.95
CA SER A 279 0.22 23.91 23.36
C SER A 279 0.46 23.15 22.06
N LEU A 280 -0.47 22.27 21.72
CA LEU A 280 -0.54 21.55 20.45
C LEU A 280 -1.95 21.77 19.89
N THR A 281 -2.05 22.40 18.74
CA THR A 281 -3.32 22.70 18.07
C THR A 281 -3.46 21.89 16.79
N VAL A 282 -4.68 21.65 16.34
CA VAL A 282 -5.00 21.04 15.05
C VAL A 282 -6.18 21.77 14.42
N THR A 283 -6.12 21.96 13.12
CA THR A 283 -7.27 22.37 12.30
C THR A 283 -7.81 21.13 11.60
N CYS A 284 -9.10 20.83 11.75
CA CYS A 284 -9.68 19.64 11.17
C CYS A 284 -11.05 19.93 10.51
N ALA A 285 -11.43 19.08 9.58
CA ALA A 285 -12.79 19.08 9.04
C ALA A 285 -13.80 18.62 10.11
N PRO A 286 -15.07 19.08 10.05
CA PRO A 286 -16.10 18.67 11.03
C PRO A 286 -16.30 17.15 11.11
N CYS A 287 -16.10 16.41 10.03
CA CYS A 287 -16.21 14.95 10.01
C CYS A 287 -15.12 14.25 10.84
N ASP A 288 -13.97 14.89 11.06
CA ASP A 288 -12.81 14.33 11.76
C ASP A 288 -12.73 14.75 13.24
N GLU A 289 -13.60 15.68 13.68
CA GLU A 289 -13.60 16.21 15.03
C GLU A 289 -13.64 15.10 16.09
N SER A 290 -14.48 14.08 15.91
CA SER A 290 -14.60 12.98 16.87
C SER A 290 -13.30 12.17 17.00
N MET A 291 -12.56 12.01 15.93
CA MET A 291 -11.25 11.33 15.90
C MET A 291 -10.23 12.15 16.69
N TYR A 292 -10.11 13.44 16.43
CA TYR A 292 -9.16 14.31 17.13
C TYR A 292 -9.49 14.45 18.62
N ARG A 293 -10.79 14.53 18.99
CA ARG A 293 -11.21 14.48 20.41
C ARG A 293 -10.77 13.18 21.09
N ALA A 294 -10.88 12.04 20.40
CA ALA A 294 -10.42 10.75 20.93
C ALA A 294 -8.88 10.66 21.05
N LEU A 295 -8.14 11.51 20.36
CA LEU A 295 -6.69 11.66 20.45
C LEU A 295 -6.24 12.68 21.49
N GLY A 296 -7.18 13.37 22.16
CA GLY A 296 -6.92 14.28 23.28
C GLY A 296 -7.03 15.78 22.97
N PHE A 297 -7.47 16.16 21.76
CA PHE A 297 -7.77 17.56 21.42
C PHE A 297 -9.18 17.91 21.97
N THR A 298 -9.27 18.43 23.16
CA THR A 298 -10.56 18.63 23.86
C THR A 298 -11.11 20.05 23.75
N GLU A 299 -10.25 21.03 23.60
CA GLU A 299 -10.62 22.45 23.58
C GLU A 299 -10.89 22.94 22.15
N ASN A 300 -12.01 23.61 21.95
CA ASN A 300 -12.30 24.30 20.69
C ASN A 300 -11.83 25.77 20.81
N LEU A 301 -10.83 26.12 20.02
CA LEU A 301 -10.21 27.46 20.05
C LEU A 301 -10.84 28.45 19.06
N GLY A 302 -11.86 28.05 18.32
CA GLY A 302 -12.56 28.91 17.36
C GLY A 302 -12.53 28.37 15.93
N THR A 303 -12.79 29.26 14.96
CA THR A 303 -12.86 28.94 13.53
C THR A 303 -11.64 29.49 12.80
N THR A 304 -11.03 28.67 11.94
CA THR A 304 -9.93 29.10 11.08
C THR A 304 -10.45 29.62 9.73
N PHE A 305 -9.91 30.73 9.25
CA PHE A 305 -10.19 31.30 7.94
C PHE A 305 -8.88 31.35 7.16
N ALA A 306 -8.94 31.03 5.83
CA ALA A 306 -7.83 31.18 4.92
C ALA A 306 -8.10 32.33 3.93
N HIS A 307 -7.09 33.12 3.64
CA HIS A 307 -7.06 34.02 2.49
C HIS A 307 -6.06 33.46 1.48
N LEU A 308 -6.58 33.06 0.32
CA LEU A 308 -5.75 32.50 -0.76
C LEU A 308 -5.40 33.61 -1.75
N SER A 309 -4.12 33.71 -2.10
CA SER A 309 -3.59 34.69 -3.06
C SER A 309 -3.43 34.06 -4.44
#